data_ae06c0d7dafd1e25bb0a68d07bf5e1d9
#
_entry.id   ae06c0d7dafd1e25bb0a68d07bf5e1d9
#
_cell.length_a   1.000
_cell.length_b   1.000
_cell.length_c   1.000
_cell.angle_alpha   90.00
_cell.angle_beta   90.00
_cell.angle_gamma   90.00
#
_symmetry.space_group_name_H-M   'P 1'
#
loop_
_entity.id
_entity.type
_entity.pdbx_description
1 polymer ?
#
loop_
_entity_poly.entity_id
_entity_poly.type
_entity_poly.pdbx_seq_one_letter_code
_entity_poly.pdbx_strand_id
1 'polypeptide(L)'
;MKFENRFFLEHLNNFDLFTIMSVTYFIAGIIKGIIGIGLPTTGMAILCFFVNPITALGLNLIPMTISNLWQFYRADNRLKIIKEYKYFVISIIGFLLISSFFAAKIGNQLVSAIFGSMVLLFVITNSLSIKFEKIKVNDVKLQFVFGGLSGLIGGITSLWALPITIYLFIKDVSPKHFVDVSGFFILMGCFPVFLGYYLSLIHI
;
A
#
# COMPACT_ATOMS: atom_id res chain seq x y z
N MET A 1 -4.92 32.04 0.93
CA MET A 1 -3.51 31.68 0.74
C MET A 1 -3.51 30.50 -0.21
N LYS A 2 -3.43 30.74 -1.54
CA LYS A 2 -3.35 29.71 -2.57
C LYS A 2 -1.95 29.11 -2.45
N PHE A 3 -1.83 27.92 -1.89
CA PHE A 3 -0.65 27.09 -2.13
C PHE A 3 -0.70 26.67 -3.60
N GLU A 4 -0.14 27.49 -4.46
CA GLU A 4 0.22 27.10 -5.82
C GLU A 4 1.34 26.06 -5.68
N ASN A 5 0.95 24.81 -5.54
CA ASN A 5 1.84 23.68 -5.75
C ASN A 5 2.11 23.54 -7.27
N ARG A 6 2.75 24.54 -7.87
CA ARG A 6 3.57 24.38 -9.06
C ARG A 6 4.91 23.82 -8.62
N PHE A 7 4.87 22.66 -7.97
CA PHE A 7 6.10 22.01 -7.56
C PHE A 7 6.67 21.20 -8.71
N PHE A 8 7.80 21.66 -9.22
CA PHE A 8 8.87 20.93 -9.90
C PHE A 8 8.60 20.14 -11.19
N LEU A 9 7.38 19.69 -11.51
CA LEU A 9 7.14 18.88 -12.71
C LEU A 9 7.38 19.62 -14.03
N GLU A 10 7.22 20.95 -14.08
CA GLU A 10 7.48 21.73 -15.30
C GLU A 10 8.98 21.86 -15.65
N HIS A 11 9.88 21.46 -14.75
CA HIS A 11 11.33 21.58 -14.93
C HIS A 11 12.13 20.29 -14.72
N LEU A 12 11.47 19.16 -14.31
CA LEU A 12 12.18 17.90 -14.20
C LEU A 12 12.38 17.28 -15.58
N ASN A 13 13.62 17.18 -16.01
CA ASN A 13 13.99 16.37 -17.16
C ASN A 13 13.72 14.89 -16.87
N ASN A 14 13.48 14.08 -17.91
CA ASN A 14 13.29 12.64 -17.76
C ASN A 14 14.43 11.97 -16.98
N PHE A 15 15.65 12.50 -17.09
CA PHE A 15 16.81 12.03 -16.35
C PHE A 15 16.71 12.30 -14.84
N ASP A 16 16.21 13.48 -14.44
CA ASP A 16 16.03 13.82 -13.01
C ASP A 16 14.96 12.94 -12.39
N LEU A 17 13.84 12.74 -13.07
CA LEU A 17 12.78 11.85 -12.60
C LEU A 17 13.28 10.41 -12.45
N PHE A 18 14.04 9.90 -13.42
CA PHE A 18 14.64 8.58 -13.33
C PHE A 18 15.60 8.44 -12.15
N THR A 19 16.41 9.46 -11.88
CA THR A 19 17.35 9.50 -10.76
C THR A 19 16.59 9.50 -9.42
N ILE A 20 15.58 10.37 -9.29
CA ILE A 20 14.72 10.44 -8.09
C ILE A 20 14.05 9.09 -7.84
N MET A 21 13.47 8.47 -8.86
CA MET A 21 12.84 7.17 -8.73
C MET A 21 13.84 6.08 -8.31
N SER A 22 15.03 6.06 -8.92
CA SER A 22 16.07 5.07 -8.62
C SER A 22 16.51 5.16 -7.15
N VAL A 23 16.80 6.36 -6.64
CA VAL A 23 17.16 6.59 -5.25
C VAL A 23 16.00 6.24 -4.31
N THR A 24 14.78 6.68 -4.64
CA THR A 24 13.58 6.40 -3.86
C THR A 24 13.35 4.91 -3.69
N TYR A 25 13.38 4.14 -4.78
CA TYR A 25 13.12 2.71 -4.72
C TYR A 25 14.30 1.90 -4.20
N PHE A 26 15.51 2.41 -4.27
CA PHE A 26 16.66 1.84 -3.58
C PHE A 26 16.45 1.93 -2.05
N ILE A 27 16.11 3.10 -1.53
CA ILE A 27 15.82 3.30 -0.09
C ILE A 27 14.61 2.48 0.34
N ALA A 28 13.52 2.54 -0.42
CA ALA A 28 12.29 1.79 -0.14
C ALA A 28 12.52 0.27 -0.19
N GLY A 29 13.40 -0.20 -1.07
CA GLY A 29 13.81 -1.59 -1.17
C GLY A 29 14.60 -2.07 0.04
N ILE A 30 15.52 -1.25 0.58
CA ILE A 30 16.25 -1.55 1.81
C ILE A 30 15.27 -1.68 2.98
N ILE A 31 14.36 -0.71 3.16
CA ILE A 31 13.36 -0.74 4.23
C ILE A 31 12.48 -1.98 4.11
N LYS A 32 11.98 -2.26 2.92
CA LYS A 32 11.17 -3.46 2.67
C LYS A 32 11.97 -4.75 2.92
N GLY A 33 13.25 -4.78 2.55
CA GLY A 33 14.11 -5.95 2.78
C GLY A 33 14.30 -6.27 4.26
N ILE A 34 14.33 -5.26 5.12
CA ILE A 34 14.47 -5.39 6.57
C ILE A 34 13.15 -5.78 7.23
N ILE A 35 12.06 -5.10 6.88
CA ILE A 35 10.76 -5.19 7.58
C ILE A 35 9.82 -6.18 6.90
N GLY A 36 10.01 -6.45 5.60
CA GLY A 36 9.13 -7.29 4.77
C GLY A 36 7.94 -6.54 4.13
N ILE A 37 7.68 -5.30 4.54
CA ILE A 37 6.60 -4.44 4.06
C ILE A 37 7.07 -2.98 3.99
N GLY A 38 6.36 -2.09 3.32
CA GLY A 38 6.61 -0.65 3.37
C GLY A 38 7.17 -0.01 2.10
N LEU A 39 7.47 -0.79 1.03
CA LEU A 39 7.97 -0.21 -0.21
C LEU A 39 7.01 0.86 -0.80
N PRO A 40 5.71 0.60 -0.95
CA PRO A 40 4.80 1.61 -1.49
C PRO A 40 4.64 2.81 -0.55
N THR A 41 4.65 2.59 0.76
CA THR A 41 4.55 3.66 1.76
C THR A 41 5.74 4.59 1.71
N THR A 42 6.96 4.03 1.69
CA THR A 42 8.21 4.79 1.59
C THR A 42 8.32 5.48 0.23
N GLY A 43 7.96 4.78 -0.85
CA GLY A 43 7.92 5.36 -2.19
C GLY A 43 7.01 6.58 -2.25
N MET A 44 5.77 6.47 -1.73
CA MET A 44 4.83 7.60 -1.65
C MET A 44 5.40 8.75 -0.82
N ALA A 45 5.94 8.46 0.37
CA ALA A 45 6.47 9.47 1.27
C ALA A 45 7.58 10.31 0.61
N ILE A 46 8.47 9.68 -0.14
CA ILE A 46 9.57 10.38 -0.82
C ILE A 46 9.09 11.04 -2.12
N LEU A 47 8.35 10.31 -2.97
CA LEU A 47 7.92 10.83 -4.27
C LEU A 47 6.99 12.04 -4.15
N CYS A 48 6.14 12.11 -3.13
CA CYS A 48 5.24 13.25 -2.92
C CYS A 48 5.97 14.59 -2.64
N PHE A 49 7.28 14.59 -2.38
CA PHE A 49 8.08 15.81 -2.36
C PHE A 49 8.40 16.35 -3.75
N PHE A 50 8.36 15.49 -4.77
CA PHE A 50 8.82 15.81 -6.13
C PHE A 50 7.70 15.80 -7.15
N VAL A 51 6.69 14.94 -6.98
CA VAL A 51 5.55 14.80 -7.89
C VAL A 51 4.24 14.84 -7.12
N ASN A 52 3.13 15.11 -7.83
CA ASN A 52 1.81 15.07 -7.18
C ASN A 52 1.44 13.64 -6.74
N PRO A 53 0.58 13.50 -5.70
CA PRO A 53 0.24 12.21 -5.11
C PRO A 53 -0.33 11.19 -6.11
N ILE A 54 -1.13 11.61 -7.06
CA ILE A 54 -1.73 10.70 -8.07
C ILE A 54 -0.63 10.15 -8.99
N THR A 55 0.32 10.98 -9.40
CA THR A 55 1.49 10.52 -10.18
C THR A 55 2.35 9.57 -9.34
N ALA A 56 2.61 9.91 -8.06
CA ALA A 56 3.37 9.04 -7.16
C ALA A 56 2.71 7.66 -6.98
N LEU A 57 1.37 7.60 -6.90
CA LEU A 57 0.61 6.35 -6.86
C LEU A 57 0.87 5.50 -8.11
N GLY A 58 0.80 6.12 -9.30
CA GLY A 58 1.08 5.44 -10.57
C GLY A 58 2.51 4.89 -10.66
N LEU A 59 3.50 5.70 -10.29
CA LEU A 59 4.92 5.32 -10.30
C LEU A 59 5.22 4.17 -9.32
N ASN A 60 4.48 4.04 -8.23
CA ASN A 60 4.64 2.96 -7.26
C ASN A 60 4.17 1.59 -7.77
N LEU A 61 3.26 1.53 -8.75
CA LEU A 61 2.60 0.27 -9.14
C LEU A 61 3.57 -0.80 -9.63
N ILE A 62 4.50 -0.44 -10.51
CA ILE A 62 5.45 -1.40 -11.11
C ILE A 62 6.44 -1.93 -10.07
N PRO A 63 7.19 -1.07 -9.31
CA PRO A 63 8.12 -1.55 -8.28
C PRO A 63 7.42 -2.36 -7.19
N MET A 64 6.22 -1.95 -6.78
CA MET A 64 5.41 -2.65 -5.81
C MET A 64 5.01 -4.05 -6.30
N THR A 65 4.55 -4.15 -7.54
CA THR A 65 4.13 -5.43 -8.14
C THR A 65 5.31 -6.40 -8.24
N ILE A 66 6.43 -5.96 -8.83
CA ILE A 66 7.62 -6.80 -9.01
C ILE A 66 8.18 -7.27 -7.65
N SER A 67 8.29 -6.36 -6.71
CA SER A 67 8.83 -6.65 -5.38
C SER A 67 7.95 -7.65 -4.59
N ASN A 68 6.63 -7.51 -4.64
CA ASN A 68 5.72 -8.41 -3.93
C ASN A 68 5.54 -9.75 -4.67
N LEU A 69 5.62 -9.75 -6.01
CA LEU A 69 5.68 -10.98 -6.80
C LEU A 69 6.89 -11.82 -6.41
N TRP A 70 8.07 -11.21 -6.33
CA TRP A 70 9.29 -11.88 -5.90
C TRP A 70 9.19 -12.39 -4.46
N GLN A 71 8.64 -11.57 -3.55
CA GLN A 71 8.43 -11.92 -2.15
C GLN A 71 7.52 -13.14 -2.01
N PHE A 72 6.38 -13.15 -2.69
CA PHE A 72 5.44 -14.27 -2.66
C PHE A 72 5.96 -15.50 -3.41
N TYR A 73 6.74 -15.31 -4.48
CA TYR A 73 7.41 -16.42 -5.18
C TYR A 73 8.36 -17.19 -4.24
N ARG A 74 9.02 -16.50 -3.32
CA ARG A 74 9.91 -17.11 -2.32
C ARG A 74 9.21 -17.61 -1.06
N ALA A 75 7.91 -17.36 -0.92
CA ALA A 75 7.14 -17.77 0.25
C ALA A 75 7.02 -19.30 0.35
N ASP A 76 7.12 -19.78 1.57
CA ASP A 76 6.84 -21.19 1.88
C ASP A 76 5.33 -21.45 1.88
N ASN A 77 4.93 -22.67 1.44
CA ASN A 77 3.54 -23.13 1.50
C ASN A 77 2.50 -22.18 0.88
N ARG A 78 2.79 -21.58 -0.28
CA ARG A 78 1.93 -20.61 -1.01
C ARG A 78 0.48 -21.06 -1.12
N LEU A 79 0.22 -22.34 -1.43
CA LEU A 79 -1.15 -22.86 -1.52
C LEU A 79 -1.90 -22.81 -0.19
N LYS A 80 -1.20 -23.02 0.93
CA LYS A 80 -1.79 -22.89 2.26
C LYS A 80 -2.16 -21.43 2.52
N ILE A 81 -1.25 -20.49 2.23
CA ILE A 81 -1.50 -19.05 2.38
C ILE A 81 -2.73 -18.63 1.58
N ILE A 82 -2.83 -19.03 0.30
CA ILE A 82 -3.97 -18.70 -0.56
C ILE A 82 -5.29 -19.21 0.04
N LYS A 83 -5.31 -20.45 0.55
CA LYS A 83 -6.52 -21.05 1.11
C LYS A 83 -6.92 -20.43 2.45
N GLU A 84 -5.94 -20.16 3.30
CA GLU A 84 -6.16 -19.62 4.66
C GLU A 84 -6.68 -18.18 4.62
N TYR A 85 -6.11 -17.34 3.73
CA TYR A 85 -6.40 -15.91 3.67
C TYR A 85 -7.32 -15.49 2.52
N LYS A 86 -8.06 -16.42 1.93
CA LYS A 86 -8.93 -16.16 0.77
C LYS A 86 -9.96 -15.06 0.98
N TYR A 87 -10.55 -14.98 2.18
CA TYR A 87 -11.57 -13.97 2.49
C TYR A 87 -10.96 -12.56 2.63
N PHE A 88 -9.73 -12.47 3.14
CA PHE A 88 -8.99 -11.20 3.15
C PHE A 88 -8.74 -10.72 1.72
N VAL A 89 -8.31 -11.62 0.83
CA VAL A 89 -8.03 -11.29 -0.58
C VAL A 89 -9.30 -10.90 -1.33
N ILE A 90 -10.39 -11.61 -1.15
CA ILE A 90 -11.69 -11.24 -1.77
C ILE A 90 -12.11 -9.84 -1.32
N SER A 91 -12.00 -9.56 -0.03
CA SER A 91 -12.38 -8.27 0.54
C SER A 91 -11.46 -7.16 0.05
N ILE A 92 -10.13 -7.35 0.11
CA ILE A 92 -9.18 -6.32 -0.35
C ILE A 92 -9.37 -6.00 -1.83
N ILE A 93 -9.56 -7.00 -2.71
CA ILE A 93 -9.79 -6.80 -4.14
C ILE A 93 -11.06 -5.97 -4.38
N GLY A 94 -12.18 -6.35 -3.76
CA GLY A 94 -13.44 -5.64 -3.94
C GLY A 94 -13.37 -4.17 -3.54
N PHE A 95 -12.85 -3.89 -2.34
CA PHE A 95 -12.73 -2.53 -1.84
C PHE A 95 -11.67 -1.71 -2.56
N LEU A 96 -10.59 -2.36 -3.05
CA LEU A 96 -9.58 -1.68 -3.86
C LEU A 96 -10.10 -1.23 -5.21
N LEU A 97 -10.87 -2.06 -5.90
CA LEU A 97 -11.50 -1.67 -7.18
C LEU A 97 -12.36 -0.42 -7.00
N ILE A 98 -13.16 -0.39 -5.94
CA ILE A 98 -14.00 0.76 -5.64
C ILE A 98 -13.15 2.00 -5.31
N SER A 99 -12.24 1.89 -4.37
CA SER A 99 -11.47 3.04 -3.89
C SER A 99 -10.47 3.57 -4.93
N SER A 100 -9.81 2.70 -5.70
CA SER A 100 -8.89 3.11 -6.75
C SER A 100 -9.60 3.80 -7.93
N PHE A 101 -10.82 3.36 -8.28
CA PHE A 101 -11.64 4.03 -9.28
C PHE A 101 -11.99 5.47 -8.88
N PHE A 102 -12.24 5.71 -7.59
CA PHE A 102 -12.53 7.04 -7.08
C PHE A 102 -11.27 7.86 -6.79
N ALA A 103 -10.12 7.25 -6.60
CA ALA A 103 -8.87 7.93 -6.24
C ALA A 103 -8.48 9.05 -7.22
N ALA A 104 -8.62 8.82 -8.53
CA ALA A 104 -8.33 9.83 -9.54
C ALA A 104 -9.35 10.98 -9.59
N LYS A 105 -10.57 10.78 -9.05
CA LYS A 105 -11.61 11.81 -8.92
C LYS A 105 -11.46 12.64 -7.65
N ILE A 106 -10.71 12.12 -6.68
CA ILE A 106 -10.38 12.81 -5.44
C ILE A 106 -9.22 13.76 -5.72
N GLY A 107 -9.37 15.03 -5.40
CA GLY A 107 -8.30 16.02 -5.63
C GLY A 107 -7.03 15.68 -4.84
N ASN A 108 -5.87 16.07 -5.39
CA ASN A 108 -4.55 15.83 -4.80
C ASN A 108 -4.44 16.26 -3.32
N GLN A 109 -5.12 17.34 -2.93
CA GLN A 109 -5.11 17.82 -1.55
C GLN A 109 -5.73 16.81 -0.58
N LEU A 110 -6.85 16.18 -0.97
CA LEU A 110 -7.53 15.20 -0.12
C LEU A 110 -6.74 13.91 -0.06
N VAL A 111 -6.15 13.46 -1.17
CA VAL A 111 -5.24 12.29 -1.18
C VAL A 111 -4.06 12.53 -0.24
N SER A 112 -3.42 13.72 -0.30
CA SER A 112 -2.31 14.09 0.60
C SER A 112 -2.75 14.13 2.06
N ALA A 113 -3.93 14.68 2.36
CA ALA A 113 -4.44 14.75 3.73
C ALA A 113 -4.73 13.36 4.30
N ILE A 114 -5.37 12.48 3.53
CA ILE A 114 -5.62 11.09 3.93
C ILE A 114 -4.30 10.36 4.13
N PHE A 115 -3.35 10.49 3.18
CA PHE A 115 -2.03 9.89 3.28
C PHE A 115 -1.30 10.34 4.55
N GLY A 116 -1.18 11.65 4.78
CA GLY A 116 -0.52 12.22 5.95
C GLY A 116 -1.17 11.78 7.26
N SER A 117 -2.50 11.79 7.33
CA SER A 117 -3.26 11.33 8.50
C SER A 117 -2.99 9.85 8.81
N MET A 118 -2.95 9.00 7.80
CA MET A 118 -2.66 7.56 7.96
C MET A 118 -1.21 7.31 8.38
N VAL A 119 -0.25 8.06 7.85
CA VAL A 119 1.15 7.98 8.29
C VAL A 119 1.28 8.39 9.76
N LEU A 120 0.62 9.49 10.17
CA LEU A 120 0.61 9.93 11.58
C LEU A 120 -0.01 8.87 12.49
N LEU A 121 -1.15 8.30 12.12
CA LEU A 121 -1.77 7.19 12.86
C LEU A 121 -0.84 5.98 12.96
N PHE A 122 -0.14 5.64 11.88
CA PHE A 122 0.82 4.54 11.89
C PHE A 122 1.97 4.81 12.86
N VAL A 123 2.54 6.02 12.85
CA VAL A 123 3.62 6.41 13.78
C VAL A 123 3.13 6.38 15.22
N ILE A 124 1.95 6.95 15.52
CA ILE A 124 1.39 6.98 16.86
C ILE A 124 1.14 5.55 17.38
N THR A 125 0.51 4.70 16.59
CA THR A 125 0.20 3.31 16.99
C THR A 125 1.47 2.49 17.24
N ASN A 126 2.51 2.69 16.47
CA ASN A 126 3.79 2.01 16.70
C ASN A 126 4.56 2.60 17.89
N SER A 127 4.53 3.92 18.09
CA SER A 127 5.22 4.57 19.23
C SER A 127 4.60 4.23 20.58
N LEU A 128 3.28 4.04 20.62
CA LEU A 128 2.57 3.68 21.85
C LEU A 128 2.72 2.20 22.23
N SER A 129 3.45 1.40 21.44
CA SER A 129 3.65 -0.04 21.67
C SER A 129 2.34 -0.77 22.01
N ILE A 130 1.27 -0.42 21.30
CA ILE A 130 -0.06 -1.00 21.54
C ILE A 130 0.03 -2.51 21.36
N LYS A 131 -0.11 -3.24 22.47
CA LYS A 131 -0.22 -4.70 22.41
C LYS A 131 -1.62 -5.05 21.93
N PHE A 132 -1.72 -5.58 20.73
CA PHE A 132 -2.97 -6.13 20.25
C PHE A 132 -3.21 -7.48 20.95
N GLU A 133 -4.17 -7.53 21.86
CA GLU A 133 -4.59 -8.80 22.47
C GLU A 133 -5.21 -9.70 21.40
N LYS A 134 -5.02 -11.02 21.61
CA LYS A 134 -5.67 -12.02 20.74
C LYS A 134 -7.17 -11.90 20.86
N ILE A 135 -7.80 -11.28 19.88
CA ILE A 135 -9.25 -11.11 19.86
C ILE A 135 -9.86 -12.47 19.45
N LYS A 136 -10.68 -13.04 20.36
CA LYS A 136 -11.47 -14.26 20.08
C LYS A 136 -12.66 -13.93 19.19
N VAL A 137 -12.40 -13.46 17.98
CA VAL A 137 -13.43 -13.19 16.95
C VAL A 137 -13.27 -14.20 15.82
N ASN A 138 -14.36 -14.49 15.13
CA ASN A 138 -14.34 -15.34 13.95
C ASN A 138 -13.34 -14.77 12.92
N ASP A 139 -12.36 -15.60 12.54
CA ASP A 139 -11.28 -15.21 11.64
C ASP A 139 -11.79 -14.70 10.29
N VAL A 140 -12.86 -15.28 9.76
CA VAL A 140 -13.49 -14.84 8.51
C VAL A 140 -13.96 -13.39 8.62
N LYS A 141 -14.59 -13.01 9.75
CA LYS A 141 -15.04 -11.63 9.97
C LYS A 141 -13.84 -10.67 10.05
N LEU A 142 -12.77 -11.07 10.76
CA LEU A 142 -11.53 -10.28 10.83
C LEU A 142 -10.91 -10.09 9.45
N GLN A 143 -10.85 -11.15 8.64
CA GLN A 143 -10.33 -11.07 7.27
C GLN A 143 -11.14 -10.07 6.43
N PHE A 144 -12.47 -10.11 6.49
CA PHE A 144 -13.31 -9.17 5.75
C PHE A 144 -13.13 -7.71 6.22
N VAL A 145 -13.08 -7.46 7.51
CA VAL A 145 -12.93 -6.11 8.06
C VAL A 145 -11.57 -5.53 7.69
N PHE A 146 -10.49 -6.24 8.01
CA PHE A 146 -9.14 -5.73 7.75
C PHE A 146 -8.77 -5.74 6.28
N GLY A 147 -9.26 -6.70 5.50
CA GLY A 147 -9.14 -6.70 4.05
C GLY A 147 -9.86 -5.50 3.42
N GLY A 148 -11.09 -5.22 3.88
CA GLY A 148 -11.86 -4.06 3.43
C GLY A 148 -11.19 -2.73 3.79
N LEU A 149 -10.72 -2.56 5.02
CA LEU A 149 -9.98 -1.37 5.45
C LEU A 149 -8.68 -1.19 4.63
N SER A 150 -7.93 -2.29 4.42
CA SER A 150 -6.73 -2.27 3.58
C SER A 150 -7.06 -1.85 2.16
N GLY A 151 -8.17 -2.36 1.61
CA GLY A 151 -8.62 -2.02 0.27
C GLY A 151 -9.04 -0.56 0.13
N LEU A 152 -9.86 -0.05 1.04
CA LEU A 152 -10.32 1.34 1.02
C LEU A 152 -9.17 2.34 1.11
N ILE A 153 -8.29 2.15 2.09
CA ILE A 153 -7.16 3.05 2.32
C ILE A 153 -6.11 2.88 1.21
N GLY A 154 -5.81 1.64 0.87
CA GLY A 154 -4.75 1.29 -0.08
C GLY A 154 -5.02 1.78 -1.49
N GLY A 155 -6.26 1.78 -1.96
CA GLY A 155 -6.61 2.24 -3.30
C GLY A 155 -6.51 3.76 -3.47
N ILE A 156 -6.64 4.52 -2.38
CA ILE A 156 -6.51 5.99 -2.40
C ILE A 156 -5.08 6.44 -2.13
N THR A 157 -4.32 5.72 -1.29
CA THR A 157 -3.05 6.21 -0.74
C THR A 157 -1.86 5.29 -0.92
N SER A 158 -2.05 4.07 -1.40
CA SER A 158 -1.06 2.97 -1.35
C SER A 158 -0.62 2.57 0.07
N LEU A 159 -1.32 3.01 1.12
CA LEU A 159 -1.03 2.70 2.53
C LEU A 159 -1.76 1.43 2.99
N TRP A 160 -1.33 0.30 2.51
CA TRP A 160 -1.89 -1.01 2.88
C TRP A 160 -1.34 -1.54 4.20
N ALA A 161 -0.15 -1.06 4.56
CA ALA A 161 0.66 -1.64 5.62
C ALA A 161 -0.05 -1.66 6.97
N LEU A 162 -0.75 -0.58 7.36
CA LEU A 162 -1.33 -0.45 8.69
C LEU A 162 -2.39 -1.53 9.00
N PRO A 163 -3.49 -1.68 8.21
CA PRO A 163 -4.49 -2.70 8.54
C PRO A 163 -3.96 -4.13 8.38
N ILE A 164 -3.07 -4.37 7.40
CA ILE A 164 -2.42 -5.68 7.22
C ILE A 164 -1.59 -6.03 8.45
N THR A 165 -0.78 -5.09 8.94
CA THR A 165 0.09 -5.29 10.11
C THR A 165 -0.73 -5.59 11.36
N ILE A 166 -1.78 -4.80 11.62
CA ILE A 166 -2.67 -4.99 12.76
C ILE A 166 -3.33 -6.37 12.70
N TYR A 167 -3.87 -6.76 11.55
CA TYR A 167 -4.49 -8.07 11.38
C TYR A 167 -3.50 -9.21 11.67
N LEU A 168 -2.30 -9.16 11.10
CA LEU A 168 -1.29 -10.20 11.30
C LEU A 168 -0.74 -10.23 12.73
N PHE A 169 -0.70 -9.10 13.44
CA PHE A 169 -0.35 -9.05 14.85
C PHE A 169 -1.44 -9.65 15.74
N ILE A 170 -2.72 -9.40 15.45
CA ILE A 170 -3.85 -10.06 16.15
C ILE A 170 -3.78 -11.58 15.97
N LYS A 171 -3.33 -12.04 14.78
CA LYS A 171 -3.13 -13.47 14.45
C LYS A 171 -1.87 -14.06 15.07
N ASP A 172 -1.00 -13.25 15.66
CA ASP A 172 0.26 -13.67 16.29
C ASP A 172 1.11 -14.56 15.36
N VAL A 173 1.24 -14.14 14.10
CA VAL A 173 2.00 -14.90 13.09
C VAL A 173 3.51 -14.72 13.28
N SER A 174 4.30 -15.73 12.94
CA SER A 174 5.75 -15.64 12.97
C SER A 174 6.28 -14.57 12.00
N PRO A 175 7.44 -13.95 12.26
CA PRO A 175 8.00 -12.91 11.39
C PRO A 175 8.14 -13.35 9.92
N LYS A 176 8.57 -14.59 9.68
CA LYS A 176 8.65 -15.14 8.33
C LYS A 176 7.28 -15.23 7.67
N HIS A 177 6.28 -15.74 8.40
CA HIS A 177 4.93 -15.87 7.88
C HIS A 177 4.28 -14.49 7.65
N PHE A 178 4.61 -13.48 8.48
CA PHE A 178 4.22 -12.09 8.26
C PHE A 178 4.71 -11.57 6.91
N VAL A 179 5.99 -11.79 6.59
CA VAL A 179 6.58 -11.39 5.30
C VAL A 179 5.86 -12.09 4.14
N ASP A 180 5.69 -13.41 4.21
CA ASP A 180 5.07 -14.21 3.16
C ASP A 180 3.63 -13.78 2.87
N VAL A 181 2.82 -13.59 3.92
CA VAL A 181 1.40 -13.24 3.82
C VAL A 181 1.20 -11.78 3.39
N SER A 182 2.00 -10.86 3.93
CA SER A 182 1.91 -9.44 3.53
C SER A 182 2.27 -9.24 2.06
N GLY A 183 3.30 -9.96 1.56
CA GLY A 183 3.65 -9.98 0.14
C GLY A 183 2.49 -10.48 -0.73
N PHE A 184 1.80 -11.54 -0.29
CA PHE A 184 0.63 -12.07 -0.97
C PHE A 184 -0.53 -11.07 -1.02
N PHE A 185 -0.88 -10.43 0.10
CA PHE A 185 -1.98 -9.47 0.15
C PHE A 185 -1.73 -8.28 -0.78
N ILE A 186 -0.53 -7.71 -0.74
CA ILE A 186 -0.20 -6.57 -1.58
C ILE A 186 -0.14 -6.97 -3.06
N LEU A 187 0.42 -8.15 -3.39
CA LEU A 187 0.44 -8.66 -4.75
C LEU A 187 -0.97 -8.81 -5.34
N MET A 188 -1.88 -9.42 -4.58
CA MET A 188 -3.27 -9.60 -5.01
C MET A 188 -4.01 -8.27 -5.18
N GLY A 189 -3.61 -7.25 -4.43
CA GLY A 189 -4.16 -5.92 -4.56
C GLY A 189 -3.57 -5.09 -5.71
N CYS A 190 -2.38 -5.40 -6.22
CA CYS A 190 -1.79 -4.62 -7.32
C CYS A 190 -2.66 -4.62 -8.58
N PHE A 191 -3.24 -5.76 -8.94
CA PHE A 191 -4.08 -5.89 -10.14
C PHE A 191 -5.35 -5.02 -10.10
N PRO A 192 -6.19 -5.07 -9.04
CA PRO A 192 -7.35 -4.19 -8.95
C PRO A 192 -7.00 -2.70 -8.90
N VAL A 193 -5.88 -2.33 -8.28
CA VAL A 193 -5.41 -0.93 -8.29
C VAL A 193 -5.04 -0.49 -9.70
N PHE A 194 -4.30 -1.32 -10.43
CA PHE A 194 -3.96 -1.04 -11.83
C PHE A 194 -5.22 -0.86 -12.68
N LEU A 195 -6.18 -1.77 -12.57
CA LEU A 195 -7.45 -1.68 -13.30
C LEU A 195 -8.25 -0.43 -12.91
N GLY A 196 -8.34 -0.13 -11.62
CA GLY A 196 -9.09 1.02 -11.13
C GLY A 196 -8.51 2.34 -11.64
N TYR A 197 -7.20 2.50 -11.63
CA TYR A 197 -6.56 3.70 -12.18
C TYR A 197 -6.65 3.76 -13.69
N TYR A 198 -6.44 2.65 -14.39
CA TYR A 198 -6.59 2.59 -15.85
C TYR A 198 -7.99 3.01 -16.29
N LEU A 199 -9.03 2.43 -15.70
CA LEU A 199 -10.42 2.77 -16.01
C LEU A 199 -10.76 4.21 -15.61
N SER A 200 -10.20 4.72 -14.53
CA SER A 200 -10.43 6.10 -14.08
C SER A 200 -9.76 7.12 -15.01
N LEU A 201 -8.56 6.81 -15.53
CA LEU A 201 -7.83 7.71 -16.44
C LEU A 201 -8.41 7.74 -17.85
N ILE A 202 -9.10 6.69 -18.31
CA ILE A 202 -9.78 6.68 -19.62
C ILE A 202 -10.99 7.63 -19.63
N HIS A 203 -11.55 7.96 -18.48
CA HIS A 203 -12.72 8.82 -18.35
C HIS A 203 -12.39 10.30 -18.01
N ILE A 204 -11.11 10.66 -17.97
CA ILE A 204 -10.62 12.02 -17.84
C ILE A 204 -10.04 12.50 -19.17
#